data_cb9122c31776f0ab26c0d80310fb30cf
#
_entry.id   cb9122c31776f0ab26c0d80310fb30cf
#
_cell.length_a   1.000
_cell.length_b   1.000
_cell.length_c   1.000
_cell.angle_alpha   90.00
_cell.angle_beta   90.00
_cell.angle_gamma   90.00
#
_symmetry.space_group_name_H-M   'P 1'
#
loop_
_entity.id
_entity.type
_entity.pdbx_description
1 polymer ?
#
loop_
_entity_poly.entity_id
_entity_poly.type
_entity_poly.pdbx_seq_one_letter_code
_entity_poly.pdbx_strand_id
1 'polypeptide(L)'
;MPSGPATRSISKNDALTVIGSCRAALFSTTSSADSLQAKTLIDGRNPGSRGHVNPGTRQKTSRLQLNYFAAGLALSLLAGCGKKVAPPPAAVAVDTATATVQSVPIIGDWVATTDGYVNAQIQPQVSGYLVRQDYKEGGTVRKGQVLFEIDPRPLAAVVNETKGSLAQAQAQLELAGINVNRDTPLAAAHAVAQSTLDNDLQTRQADKALVSNAQASLQAAELNVGFTKVRSLIGGVAGQALLQVGSLVGQSSVLTSVSQLDPIKVYFYISEQEYLALSARTRTGGRGDLLNSGNRITLKMTLSNNQVYPQTGHIVFVDRSVTSQTGSLRIAATFKNPGNLLRPGQYARISAQTDLLQNAILVPQRAVNELQGMYQVVAVGSDDVAHIKTVKLGPQVGKEIVIESGLQAGERVVTEGLDKIKDGMKVAPQAVNLNANATEPSSSRQNSKGN
;
A
#
# COMPACT_ATOMS: atom_id res chain seq x y z
N MET A 1 -25.92 -46.26 36.01
CA MET A 1 -24.92 -47.34 35.91
C MET A 1 -25.15 -48.14 34.64
N PRO A 2 -24.11 -48.61 34.07
CA PRO A 2 -23.52 -48.06 32.83
C PRO A 2 -23.41 -49.16 31.77
N SER A 3 -23.11 -48.76 30.54
CA SER A 3 -22.24 -49.54 29.68
C SER A 3 -22.00 -48.77 28.39
N GLY A 4 -20.75 -48.37 28.18
CA GLY A 4 -20.31 -47.77 26.94
C GLY A 4 -20.06 -48.83 25.87
N PRO A 5 -20.01 -48.42 24.63
CA PRO A 5 -19.54 -49.27 23.54
C PRO A 5 -18.11 -48.93 23.08
N ALA A 6 -17.50 -50.00 22.70
CA ALA A 6 -16.17 -50.23 22.27
C ALA A 6 -15.71 -49.41 21.04
N THR A 7 -14.52 -48.90 21.13
CA THR A 7 -13.62 -48.52 20.06
C THR A 7 -13.29 -49.69 19.14
N ARG A 8 -13.41 -49.48 17.79
CA ARG A 8 -12.78 -50.31 16.76
C ARG A 8 -11.77 -49.45 16.02
N SER A 9 -10.54 -49.75 16.27
CA SER A 9 -9.39 -49.42 15.47
C SER A 9 -9.45 -50.13 14.12
N ILE A 10 -9.21 -49.44 13.04
CA ILE A 10 -8.86 -50.06 11.74
C ILE A 10 -7.49 -49.57 11.36
N SER A 11 -6.68 -50.62 11.14
CA SER A 11 -5.28 -50.71 10.83
C SER A 11 -4.91 -50.09 9.47
N LYS A 12 -3.68 -49.61 9.44
CA LYS A 12 -2.83 -49.28 8.28
C LYS A 12 -2.62 -50.49 7.39
N ASN A 13 -2.30 -50.18 6.17
CA ASN A 13 -1.67 -50.91 5.06
C ASN A 13 -2.64 -51.23 3.95
N ASP A 14 -2.47 -50.52 2.81
CA ASP A 14 -1.96 -51.21 1.62
C ASP A 14 -1.48 -50.16 0.60
N ALA A 15 -0.20 -50.23 0.39
CA ALA A 15 0.51 -49.63 -0.72
C ALA A 15 0.38 -50.54 -1.95
N LEU A 16 0.05 -50.03 -3.09
CA LEU A 16 0.40 -50.66 -4.37
C LEU A 16 0.61 -49.60 -5.45
N THR A 17 1.83 -49.48 -5.76
CA THR A 17 2.57 -49.09 -6.94
C THR A 17 1.82 -49.29 -8.25
N VAL A 18 1.71 -48.24 -9.07
CA VAL A 18 1.67 -48.35 -10.52
C VAL A 18 2.65 -47.36 -11.13
N ILE A 19 3.73 -47.90 -11.61
CA ILE A 19 4.74 -47.30 -12.48
C ILE A 19 4.14 -47.26 -13.89
N GLY A 20 4.11 -46.07 -14.48
CA GLY A 20 3.71 -45.83 -15.85
C GLY A 20 4.60 -44.77 -16.49
N SER A 21 5.67 -45.23 -17.05
CA SER A 21 6.65 -44.60 -17.92
C SER A 21 5.99 -43.98 -19.16
N CYS A 22 6.29 -42.74 -19.50
CA CYS A 22 6.35 -42.24 -20.89
C CYS A 22 7.28 -41.03 -20.99
N ARG A 23 8.48 -41.27 -21.38
CA ARG A 23 9.26 -40.81 -22.53
C ARG A 23 9.21 -39.31 -22.84
N ALA A 24 10.40 -38.79 -22.70
CA ALA A 24 10.94 -37.58 -23.27
C ALA A 24 10.70 -37.47 -24.80
N ALA A 25 10.39 -36.28 -25.24
CA ALA A 25 10.65 -35.85 -26.61
C ALA A 25 11.41 -34.52 -26.54
N LEU A 26 12.69 -34.61 -26.77
CA LEU A 26 13.58 -33.55 -27.20
C LEU A 26 13.10 -33.04 -28.57
N PHE A 27 12.97 -31.75 -28.72
CA PHE A 27 13.16 -31.06 -30.00
C PHE A 27 14.05 -29.85 -29.78
N SER A 28 15.27 -30.02 -30.23
CA SER A 28 16.25 -28.99 -30.52
C SER A 28 15.95 -28.45 -31.92
N THR A 29 15.97 -27.13 -32.06
CA THR A 29 16.33 -26.39 -33.25
C THR A 29 16.91 -25.08 -32.74
N THR A 30 18.17 -24.92 -32.71
CA THR A 30 19.23 -24.44 -33.60
C THR A 30 18.85 -23.31 -34.54
N SER A 31 19.75 -22.34 -34.48
CA SER A 31 20.10 -21.40 -35.56
C SER A 31 19.33 -20.09 -35.54
N SER A 32 19.94 -18.94 -35.65
CA SER A 32 21.17 -18.39 -36.28
C SER A 32 21.39 -17.02 -35.70
N ALA A 33 22.45 -16.60 -35.18
CA ALA A 33 23.63 -15.95 -35.72
C ALA A 33 23.40 -15.07 -36.96
N ASP A 34 23.58 -13.77 -36.72
CA ASP A 34 24.21 -12.81 -37.60
C ASP A 34 24.48 -11.55 -36.74
N SER A 35 25.65 -11.26 -36.26
CA SER A 35 26.89 -10.79 -36.89
C SER A 35 26.67 -9.63 -37.85
N LEU A 36 26.97 -8.45 -37.35
CA LEU A 36 27.57 -7.45 -38.18
C LEU A 36 28.57 -6.65 -37.37
N GLN A 37 29.82 -7.02 -37.60
CA GLN A 37 31.03 -6.28 -37.38
C GLN A 37 31.00 -4.99 -38.20
N ALA A 38 31.47 -3.92 -37.62
CA ALA A 38 32.18 -2.91 -38.36
C ALA A 38 33.40 -2.52 -37.57
N LYS A 39 34.44 -3.15 -37.94
CA LYS A 39 35.82 -2.85 -37.82
C LYS A 39 36.12 -1.58 -38.64
N THR A 40 36.80 -0.61 -38.07
CA THR A 40 37.71 0.22 -38.83
C THR A 40 38.90 0.57 -37.94
N LEU A 41 39.96 -0.11 -38.21
CA LEU A 41 41.35 0.24 -38.04
C LEU A 41 41.66 1.45 -38.92
N ILE A 42 42.60 2.28 -38.47
CA ILE A 42 43.74 2.93 -39.16
C ILE A 42 44.45 3.67 -38.00
N ASP A 43 45.54 3.25 -37.47
CA ASP A 43 46.92 3.08 -37.91
C ASP A 43 47.51 4.33 -38.59
N GLY A 44 48.55 4.84 -37.99
CA GLY A 44 49.26 6.00 -38.50
C GLY A 44 50.22 6.59 -37.46
N ARG A 45 51.22 5.83 -36.99
CA ARG A 45 52.65 6.07 -37.12
C ARG A 45 53.12 7.53 -36.95
N ASN A 46 53.87 7.65 -35.86
CA ASN A 46 55.11 8.38 -35.68
C ASN A 46 55.97 8.43 -37.00
N PRO A 47 56.87 9.43 -37.27
CA PRO A 47 58.08 9.54 -36.50
C PRO A 47 58.70 11.00 -36.40
N GLY A 48 59.47 11.18 -35.35
CA GLY A 48 60.89 11.52 -35.38
C GLY A 48 61.30 12.94 -35.77
N SER A 49 62.08 13.52 -34.93
CA SER A 49 63.51 13.99 -35.09
C SER A 49 63.77 14.90 -33.91
N ARG A 50 64.67 14.53 -33.02
CA ARG A 50 66.16 14.66 -33.09
C ARG A 50 66.60 16.06 -33.43
N GLY A 51 67.33 16.57 -32.47
CA GLY A 51 68.30 17.61 -32.69
C GLY A 51 68.52 18.39 -31.41
N HIS A 52 69.38 17.98 -30.65
CA HIS A 52 70.87 18.20 -30.59
C HIS A 52 71.12 19.50 -29.84
N VAL A 53 71.64 19.37 -28.57
CA VAL A 53 73.04 19.48 -28.18
C VAL A 53 73.51 20.89 -27.96
N ASN A 54 73.66 21.24 -26.62
CA ASN A 54 74.95 21.69 -25.98
C ASN A 54 75.87 22.65 -26.73
N PRO A 55 76.81 23.21 -26.06
CA PRO A 55 76.99 23.70 -24.68
C PRO A 55 77.77 25.06 -24.66
N GLY A 56 77.93 25.57 -23.47
CA GLY A 56 79.13 26.26 -23.09
C GLY A 56 79.22 27.74 -23.45
N THR A 57 79.42 28.54 -22.54
CA THR A 57 80.78 29.09 -22.27
C THR A 57 80.74 30.01 -21.06
N ARG A 58 81.52 29.64 -20.11
CA ARG A 58 82.30 30.46 -19.18
C ARG A 58 82.75 31.77 -19.77
N GLN A 59 82.68 32.82 -18.99
CA GLN A 59 83.71 33.79 -18.70
C GLN A 59 83.30 34.58 -17.45
N LYS A 60 83.91 34.46 -16.42
CA LYS A 60 85.10 34.93 -15.65
C LYS A 60 85.52 36.36 -16.01
N THR A 61 85.74 37.02 -14.86
CA THR A 61 86.53 38.26 -14.61
C THR A 61 85.66 39.50 -14.69
N SER A 62 85.77 40.45 -13.80
CA SER A 62 86.92 40.90 -12.97
C SER A 62 86.43 41.77 -11.82
N ARG A 63 86.82 41.52 -10.74
CA ARG A 63 87.44 42.26 -9.63
C ARG A 63 87.64 43.79 -9.87
N LEU A 64 87.39 44.43 -8.78
CA LEU A 64 88.06 45.59 -8.22
C LEU A 64 87.55 46.98 -8.51
N GLN A 65 87.41 47.57 -7.39
CA GLN A 65 87.32 49.02 -7.05
C GLN A 65 85.88 49.47 -6.77
N LEU A 66 85.43 49.93 -5.62
CA LEU A 66 86.17 50.90 -4.80
C LEU A 66 85.56 51.01 -3.42
N ASN A 67 86.29 50.63 -2.41
CA ASN A 67 86.04 51.05 -1.05
C ASN A 67 86.13 52.60 -1.01
N TYR A 68 85.38 53.17 -0.11
CA TYR A 68 85.36 54.52 0.44
C TYR A 68 84.08 55.34 0.18
N PHE A 69 82.93 54.85 0.59
CA PHE A 69 81.81 55.74 0.90
C PHE A 69 80.84 55.07 1.85
N ALA A 70 81.36 54.39 2.87
CA ALA A 70 80.49 53.62 3.77
C ALA A 70 80.63 53.99 5.27
N ALA A 71 81.03 55.20 5.60
CA ALA A 71 81.20 55.58 7.01
C ALA A 71 80.27 56.73 7.53
N GLY A 72 79.35 57.23 6.70
CA GLY A 72 78.56 58.40 7.04
C GLY A 72 77.01 58.15 7.18
N LEU A 73 76.53 57.01 6.87
CA LEU A 73 75.09 56.79 6.82
C LEU A 73 74.59 55.67 7.78
N ALA A 74 75.40 55.24 8.75
CA ALA A 74 75.07 54.17 9.68
C ALA A 74 74.46 54.58 11.06
N LEU A 75 74.23 55.89 11.30
CA LEU A 75 73.78 56.34 12.59
C LEU A 75 72.42 57.00 12.62
N SER A 76 71.59 56.94 11.56
CA SER A 76 70.23 57.52 11.54
C SER A 76 69.12 56.57 11.22
N LEU A 77 69.30 55.23 11.33
CA LEU A 77 68.24 54.20 11.06
C LEU A 77 67.87 53.33 12.28
N LEU A 78 68.13 53.80 13.49
CA LEU A 78 67.71 53.06 14.71
C LEU A 78 66.53 53.71 15.43
N ALA A 79 65.65 54.37 14.74
CA ALA A 79 64.37 54.81 15.38
C ALA A 79 63.24 54.52 14.41
N GLY A 80 62.49 53.41 14.73
CA GLY A 80 61.17 53.23 14.12
C GLY A 80 60.75 51.86 13.60
N CYS A 81 61.01 50.79 14.32
CA CYS A 81 60.24 49.55 14.13
C CYS A 81 59.22 49.37 15.29
N GLY A 82 58.23 50.24 15.35
CA GLY A 82 56.99 49.91 16.02
C GLY A 82 56.24 48.94 15.17
N LYS A 83 56.23 47.64 15.54
CA LYS A 83 55.25 46.68 15.03
C LYS A 83 53.84 47.28 15.23
N LYS A 84 53.24 47.78 14.15
CA LYS A 84 51.80 47.97 14.15
C LYS A 84 51.20 46.59 14.35
N VAL A 85 50.74 46.29 15.56
CA VAL A 85 49.84 45.21 15.82
C VAL A 85 48.65 45.46 14.90
N ALA A 86 48.49 44.60 13.89
CA ALA A 86 47.30 44.64 13.01
C ALA A 86 46.08 44.58 13.94
N PRO A 87 45.08 45.44 13.75
CA PRO A 87 43.84 45.31 14.53
C PRO A 87 43.33 43.87 14.35
N PRO A 88 42.83 43.22 15.44
CA PRO A 88 42.24 41.91 15.33
C PRO A 88 41.22 41.92 14.19
N PRO A 89 41.17 40.89 13.34
CA PRO A 89 40.24 40.82 12.23
C PRO A 89 38.84 41.07 12.79
N ALA A 90 38.11 42.01 12.19
CA ALA A 90 36.77 42.35 12.60
C ALA A 90 35.90 41.07 12.65
N ALA A 91 35.27 40.82 13.77
CA ALA A 91 34.40 39.66 13.92
C ALA A 91 33.31 39.69 12.84
N VAL A 92 33.17 38.63 12.07
CA VAL A 92 32.16 38.51 11.02
C VAL A 92 30.78 38.42 11.68
N ALA A 93 29.88 39.32 11.33
CA ALA A 93 28.49 39.23 11.80
C ALA A 93 27.82 38.00 11.18
N VAL A 94 27.21 37.18 12.00
CA VAL A 94 26.54 35.93 11.62
C VAL A 94 25.20 35.79 12.31
N ASP A 95 24.22 35.32 11.57
CA ASP A 95 22.92 34.98 12.15
C ASP A 95 22.98 33.62 12.84
N THR A 96 22.46 33.56 14.06
CA THR A 96 22.49 32.34 14.85
C THR A 96 21.10 31.95 15.35
N ALA A 97 20.85 30.64 15.39
CA ALA A 97 19.69 30.04 16.04
C ALA A 97 20.17 29.09 17.15
N THR A 98 19.38 28.98 18.20
CA THR A 98 19.66 28.01 19.28
C THR A 98 19.08 26.66 18.94
N ALA A 99 19.87 25.59 19.10
CA ALA A 99 19.40 24.23 18.97
C ALA A 99 18.36 23.93 20.08
N THR A 100 17.14 23.72 19.69
CA THR A 100 16.01 23.47 20.60
C THR A 100 15.83 21.99 20.84
N VAL A 101 15.35 21.63 22.04
CA VAL A 101 15.01 20.24 22.37
C VAL A 101 13.51 20.12 22.51
N GLN A 102 12.91 19.27 21.71
CA GLN A 102 11.49 18.97 21.84
C GLN A 102 11.16 17.55 21.41
N SER A 103 9.98 17.08 21.82
CA SER A 103 9.46 15.80 21.35
C SER A 103 8.84 15.96 19.99
N VAL A 104 9.33 15.23 19.00
CA VAL A 104 8.95 15.34 17.59
C VAL A 104 8.20 14.09 17.14
N PRO A 105 6.93 14.22 16.72
CA PRO A 105 6.21 13.10 16.11
C PRO A 105 6.74 12.87 14.69
N ILE A 106 7.13 11.64 14.41
CA ILE A 106 7.49 11.20 13.06
C ILE A 106 6.21 10.74 12.37
N ILE A 107 5.91 11.36 11.24
CA ILE A 107 4.73 11.06 10.44
C ILE A 107 5.15 10.27 9.21
N GLY A 108 4.59 9.08 9.05
CA GLY A 108 4.65 8.33 7.80
C GLY A 108 3.52 8.74 6.88
N ASP A 109 3.82 8.91 5.61
CA ASP A 109 2.86 9.27 4.57
C ASP A 109 2.92 8.23 3.44
N TRP A 110 1.75 7.68 3.07
CA TRP A 110 1.65 6.66 2.04
C TRP A 110 0.55 6.99 1.04
N VAL A 111 0.83 6.75 -0.23
CA VAL A 111 -0.19 6.81 -1.27
C VAL A 111 -1.13 5.62 -1.11
N ALA A 112 -2.42 5.88 -1.19
CA ALA A 112 -3.47 4.92 -0.96
C ALA A 112 -4.55 4.99 -2.04
N THR A 113 -5.25 3.88 -2.22
CA THR A 113 -6.44 3.78 -3.07
C THR A 113 -7.63 3.32 -2.26
N THR A 114 -8.76 3.96 -2.47
CA THR A 114 -10.02 3.57 -1.84
C THR A 114 -10.65 2.40 -2.57
N ASP A 115 -11.35 1.54 -1.83
CA ASP A 115 -12.12 0.43 -2.37
C ASP A 115 -13.38 0.20 -1.53
N GLY A 116 -14.36 -0.49 -2.08
CA GLY A 116 -15.53 -0.92 -1.30
C GLY A 116 -15.11 -1.82 -0.13
N TYR A 117 -15.80 -1.70 1.00
CA TYR A 117 -15.58 -2.61 2.12
C TYR A 117 -15.84 -4.06 1.72
N VAL A 118 -16.93 -4.28 0.99
CA VAL A 118 -17.26 -5.51 0.29
C VAL A 118 -17.72 -5.15 -1.12
N ASN A 119 -17.17 -5.83 -2.13
CA ASN A 119 -17.58 -5.70 -3.52
C ASN A 119 -18.15 -7.04 -3.97
N ALA A 120 -19.40 -7.05 -4.41
CA ALA A 120 -20.07 -8.23 -4.93
C ALA A 120 -20.38 -8.03 -6.42
N GLN A 121 -19.90 -8.95 -7.25
CA GLN A 121 -20.35 -9.05 -8.63
C GLN A 121 -21.68 -9.79 -8.66
N ILE A 122 -22.68 -9.22 -9.31
CA ILE A 122 -24.01 -9.78 -9.44
C ILE A 122 -24.09 -10.57 -10.75
N GLN A 123 -24.25 -11.88 -10.60
CA GLN A 123 -24.36 -12.82 -11.71
C GLN A 123 -25.66 -13.64 -11.57
N PRO A 124 -26.33 -14.01 -12.66
CA PRO A 124 -27.51 -14.84 -12.62
C PRO A 124 -27.12 -16.31 -12.36
N GLN A 125 -28.02 -17.06 -11.77
CA GLN A 125 -27.84 -18.51 -11.55
C GLN A 125 -28.49 -19.34 -12.65
N VAL A 126 -29.34 -18.72 -13.48
CA VAL A 126 -30.03 -19.35 -14.62
C VAL A 126 -29.79 -18.54 -15.89
N SER A 127 -29.88 -19.21 -17.05
CA SER A 127 -29.76 -18.54 -18.34
C SER A 127 -31.10 -18.14 -18.88
N GLY A 128 -31.16 -17.01 -19.60
CA GLY A 128 -32.36 -16.51 -20.23
C GLY A 128 -32.21 -15.05 -20.68
N TYR A 129 -33.29 -14.47 -21.24
CA TYR A 129 -33.29 -13.07 -21.65
C TYR A 129 -33.58 -12.17 -20.45
N LEU A 130 -32.85 -11.05 -20.32
CA LEU A 130 -33.15 -9.99 -19.37
C LEU A 130 -34.43 -9.27 -19.80
N VAL A 131 -35.47 -9.27 -18.97
CA VAL A 131 -36.75 -8.63 -19.27
C VAL A 131 -36.95 -7.33 -18.51
N ARG A 132 -36.28 -7.16 -17.34
CA ARG A 132 -36.44 -5.96 -16.52
C ARG A 132 -35.22 -5.68 -15.66
N GLN A 133 -34.96 -4.39 -15.42
CA GLN A 133 -34.02 -3.85 -14.46
C GLN A 133 -34.80 -3.07 -13.39
N ASP A 134 -34.70 -3.49 -12.12
CA ASP A 134 -35.51 -3.00 -11.00
C ASP A 134 -34.72 -2.11 -10.03
N TYR A 135 -33.59 -1.58 -10.46
CA TYR A 135 -32.79 -0.66 -9.66
C TYR A 135 -32.32 0.54 -10.48
N LYS A 136 -31.98 1.61 -9.78
CA LYS A 136 -31.35 2.80 -10.39
C LYS A 136 -29.84 2.64 -10.32
N GLU A 137 -29.16 2.78 -11.45
CA GLU A 137 -27.70 2.78 -11.54
C GLU A 137 -27.08 3.88 -10.67
N GLY A 138 -26.02 3.55 -9.94
CA GLY A 138 -25.45 4.45 -8.94
C GLY A 138 -26.30 4.65 -7.68
N GLY A 139 -27.48 4.04 -7.61
CA GLY A 139 -28.39 4.13 -6.47
C GLY A 139 -28.04 3.14 -5.35
N THR A 140 -28.55 3.42 -4.15
CA THR A 140 -28.43 2.51 -2.99
C THR A 140 -29.41 1.38 -3.12
N VAL A 141 -28.94 0.14 -2.89
CA VAL A 141 -29.75 -1.08 -2.89
C VAL A 141 -29.60 -1.79 -1.56
N ARG A 142 -30.66 -2.53 -1.16
CA ARG A 142 -30.67 -3.32 0.08
C ARG A 142 -30.33 -4.77 -0.20
N LYS A 143 -29.82 -5.46 0.81
CA LYS A 143 -29.67 -6.92 0.75
C LYS A 143 -31.02 -7.58 0.47
N GLY A 144 -31.06 -8.50 -0.51
CA GLY A 144 -32.26 -9.20 -0.97
C GLY A 144 -33.10 -8.45 -2.00
N GLN A 145 -32.81 -7.18 -2.29
CA GLN A 145 -33.52 -6.41 -3.31
C GLN A 145 -33.32 -7.04 -4.69
N VAL A 146 -34.40 -7.17 -5.46
CA VAL A 146 -34.35 -7.58 -6.87
C VAL A 146 -33.68 -6.48 -7.67
N LEU A 147 -32.71 -6.85 -8.48
CA LEU A 147 -31.98 -5.93 -9.35
C LEU A 147 -32.36 -6.15 -10.82
N PHE A 148 -32.50 -7.42 -11.21
CA PHE A 148 -32.86 -7.79 -12.57
C PHE A 148 -33.88 -8.92 -12.56
N GLU A 149 -34.67 -9.02 -13.60
CA GLU A 149 -35.57 -10.12 -13.85
C GLU A 149 -35.24 -10.75 -15.22
N ILE A 150 -35.09 -12.08 -15.20
CA ILE A 150 -34.88 -12.92 -16.38
C ILE A 150 -36.23 -13.51 -16.78
N ASP A 151 -36.47 -13.76 -18.05
CA ASP A 151 -37.73 -14.36 -18.53
C ASP A 151 -38.03 -15.70 -17.82
N PRO A 152 -39.06 -15.74 -16.97
CA PRO A 152 -39.36 -16.93 -16.21
C PRO A 152 -40.18 -17.98 -16.99
N ARG A 153 -40.71 -17.63 -18.17
CA ARG A 153 -41.69 -18.47 -18.91
C ARG A 153 -41.14 -19.85 -19.25
N PRO A 154 -39.91 -20.03 -19.75
CA PRO A 154 -39.39 -21.36 -20.03
C PRO A 154 -39.24 -22.21 -18.77
N LEU A 155 -38.77 -21.62 -17.67
CA LEU A 155 -38.60 -22.33 -16.38
C LEU A 155 -39.93 -22.59 -15.71
N ALA A 156 -40.94 -21.74 -15.85
CA ALA A 156 -42.27 -21.94 -15.37
C ALA A 156 -42.97 -23.12 -16.09
N ALA A 157 -42.68 -23.33 -17.37
CA ALA A 157 -43.18 -24.50 -18.12
C ALA A 157 -42.64 -25.82 -17.51
N VAL A 158 -41.35 -25.85 -17.12
CA VAL A 158 -40.72 -27.00 -16.42
C VAL A 158 -41.35 -27.25 -15.05
N VAL A 159 -41.72 -26.19 -14.32
CA VAL A 159 -42.48 -26.34 -13.04
C VAL A 159 -43.82 -26.99 -13.29
N ASN A 160 -44.54 -26.61 -14.35
CA ASN A 160 -45.85 -27.23 -14.65
C ASN A 160 -45.70 -28.71 -15.07
N GLU A 161 -44.68 -29.06 -15.82
CA GLU A 161 -44.34 -30.44 -16.19
C GLU A 161 -44.05 -31.29 -14.94
N THR A 162 -43.20 -30.78 -14.02
CA THR A 162 -42.85 -31.51 -12.82
C THR A 162 -44.03 -31.60 -11.84
N LYS A 163 -44.95 -30.63 -11.81
CA LYS A 163 -46.22 -30.72 -11.10
C LYS A 163 -47.10 -31.83 -11.62
N GLY A 164 -47.18 -32.00 -12.93
CA GLY A 164 -47.89 -33.11 -13.58
C GLY A 164 -47.30 -34.47 -13.18
N SER A 165 -45.97 -34.56 -13.19
CA SER A 165 -45.26 -35.80 -12.77
C SER A 165 -45.52 -36.16 -11.29
N LEU A 166 -45.53 -35.13 -10.41
CA LEU A 166 -45.87 -35.33 -8.99
C LEU A 166 -47.31 -35.83 -8.80
N ALA A 167 -48.28 -35.21 -9.52
CA ALA A 167 -49.68 -35.62 -9.47
C ALA A 167 -49.86 -37.08 -9.94
N GLN A 168 -49.15 -37.48 -11.00
CA GLN A 168 -49.15 -38.87 -11.47
C GLN A 168 -48.60 -39.82 -10.39
N ALA A 169 -47.45 -39.52 -9.79
CA ALA A 169 -46.88 -40.36 -8.72
C ALA A 169 -47.80 -40.46 -7.48
N GLN A 170 -48.48 -39.35 -7.14
CA GLN A 170 -49.45 -39.34 -6.06
C GLN A 170 -50.65 -40.24 -6.34
N ALA A 171 -51.19 -40.22 -7.57
CA ALA A 171 -52.31 -41.09 -7.95
C ALA A 171 -51.88 -42.58 -7.93
N GLN A 172 -50.65 -42.91 -8.31
CA GLN A 172 -50.11 -44.30 -8.21
C GLN A 172 -50.01 -44.74 -6.74
N LEU A 173 -49.47 -43.89 -5.85
CA LEU A 173 -49.39 -44.17 -4.43
C LEU A 173 -50.78 -44.36 -3.80
N GLU A 174 -51.77 -43.54 -4.20
CA GLU A 174 -53.12 -43.66 -3.75
C GLU A 174 -53.76 -45.01 -4.16
N LEU A 175 -53.57 -45.39 -5.44
CA LEU A 175 -54.02 -46.71 -5.93
C LEU A 175 -53.36 -47.87 -5.16
N ALA A 176 -52.05 -47.81 -4.93
CA ALA A 176 -51.36 -48.83 -4.13
C ALA A 176 -51.88 -48.85 -2.68
N GLY A 177 -52.22 -47.67 -2.11
CA GLY A 177 -52.83 -47.54 -0.79
C GLY A 177 -54.21 -48.21 -0.71
N ILE A 178 -55.05 -48.02 -1.74
CA ILE A 178 -56.37 -48.66 -1.86
C ILE A 178 -56.23 -50.18 -1.92
N ASN A 179 -55.28 -50.72 -2.73
CA ASN A 179 -54.99 -52.13 -2.82
C ASN A 179 -54.59 -52.73 -1.47
N VAL A 180 -53.61 -52.13 -0.77
CA VAL A 180 -53.19 -52.56 0.58
C VAL A 180 -54.35 -52.57 1.56
N ASN A 181 -55.16 -51.51 1.56
CA ASN A 181 -56.31 -51.37 2.48
C ASN A 181 -57.40 -52.49 2.21
N ARG A 182 -57.59 -52.87 0.92
CA ARG A 182 -58.49 -53.90 0.50
C ARG A 182 -57.94 -55.29 0.87
N ASP A 183 -56.67 -55.57 0.57
CA ASP A 183 -56.06 -56.88 0.67
C ASP A 183 -55.66 -57.26 2.11
N THR A 184 -55.43 -56.25 3.00
CA THR A 184 -55.11 -56.48 4.40
C THR A 184 -56.22 -57.37 5.14
N PRO A 185 -57.52 -57.00 5.15
CA PRO A 185 -58.50 -57.82 5.77
C PRO A 185 -58.72 -59.15 5.05
N LEU A 186 -58.55 -59.21 3.72
CA LEU A 186 -58.69 -60.45 2.94
C LEU A 186 -57.60 -61.47 3.26
N ALA A 187 -56.37 -61.01 3.46
CA ALA A 187 -55.24 -61.84 3.88
C ALA A 187 -55.44 -62.36 5.33
N ALA A 188 -55.96 -61.52 6.23
CA ALA A 188 -56.27 -61.94 7.56
C ALA A 188 -57.39 -63.00 7.60
N ALA A 189 -58.31 -62.97 6.63
CA ALA A 189 -59.34 -63.99 6.43
C ALA A 189 -58.90 -65.23 5.59
N HIS A 190 -57.62 -65.30 5.20
CA HIS A 190 -57.03 -66.29 4.28
C HIS A 190 -57.72 -66.34 2.92
N ALA A 191 -58.37 -65.29 2.46
CA ALA A 191 -59.03 -65.19 1.16
C ALA A 191 -58.09 -64.81 0.03
N VAL A 192 -56.86 -64.23 0.33
CA VAL A 192 -55.77 -63.95 -0.57
C VAL A 192 -54.47 -64.48 0.04
N ALA A 193 -53.46 -64.73 -0.79
CA ALA A 193 -52.13 -65.17 -0.33
C ALA A 193 -51.41 -64.07 0.41
N GLN A 194 -50.69 -64.39 1.47
CA GLN A 194 -49.84 -63.40 2.20
C GLN A 194 -48.85 -62.72 1.32
N SER A 195 -48.28 -63.46 0.31
CA SER A 195 -47.35 -62.92 -0.68
C SER A 195 -47.96 -61.78 -1.52
N THR A 196 -49.30 -61.80 -1.75
CA THR A 196 -50.01 -60.73 -2.47
C THR A 196 -50.01 -59.45 -1.63
N LEU A 197 -50.35 -59.54 -0.36
CA LEU A 197 -50.32 -58.41 0.57
C LEU A 197 -48.87 -57.83 0.71
N ASP A 198 -47.86 -58.72 0.82
CA ASP A 198 -46.47 -58.32 0.92
C ASP A 198 -46.00 -57.55 -0.35
N ASN A 199 -46.45 -58.00 -1.53
CA ASN A 199 -46.18 -57.30 -2.80
C ASN A 199 -46.86 -55.93 -2.85
N ASP A 200 -48.13 -55.83 -2.39
CA ASP A 200 -48.84 -54.55 -2.34
C ASP A 200 -48.17 -53.55 -1.38
N LEU A 201 -47.72 -54.06 -0.23
CA LEU A 201 -46.94 -53.25 0.73
C LEU A 201 -45.64 -52.72 0.13
N GLN A 202 -44.89 -53.57 -0.61
CA GLN A 202 -43.64 -53.18 -1.32
C GLN A 202 -43.94 -52.16 -2.43
N THR A 203 -45.02 -52.39 -3.23
CA THR A 203 -45.47 -51.48 -4.27
C THR A 203 -45.81 -50.11 -3.66
N ARG A 204 -46.62 -50.05 -2.58
CA ARG A 204 -46.91 -48.79 -1.89
C ARG A 204 -45.64 -48.10 -1.38
N GLN A 205 -44.66 -48.85 -0.87
CA GLN A 205 -43.41 -48.28 -0.40
C GLN A 205 -42.57 -47.73 -1.59
N ALA A 206 -42.54 -48.43 -2.74
CA ALA A 206 -41.91 -47.94 -3.94
C ALA A 206 -42.56 -46.65 -4.49
N ASP A 207 -43.92 -46.63 -4.55
CA ASP A 207 -44.66 -45.47 -5.02
C ASP A 207 -44.50 -44.26 -4.06
N LYS A 208 -44.38 -44.50 -2.77
CA LYS A 208 -44.05 -43.47 -1.79
C LYS A 208 -42.68 -42.85 -2.07
N ALA A 209 -41.71 -43.67 -2.47
CA ALA A 209 -40.38 -43.17 -2.87
C ALA A 209 -40.45 -42.36 -4.19
N LEU A 210 -41.29 -42.80 -5.16
CA LEU A 210 -41.51 -42.04 -6.40
C LEU A 210 -42.13 -40.67 -6.15
N VAL A 211 -43.12 -40.56 -5.23
CA VAL A 211 -43.70 -39.27 -4.81
C VAL A 211 -42.61 -38.36 -4.21
N SER A 212 -41.76 -38.89 -3.33
CA SER A 212 -40.66 -38.12 -2.75
C SER A 212 -39.70 -37.61 -3.80
N ASN A 213 -39.36 -38.43 -4.80
CA ASN A 213 -38.48 -38.04 -5.92
C ASN A 213 -39.11 -36.96 -6.81
N ALA A 214 -40.40 -37.15 -7.18
CA ALA A 214 -41.14 -36.16 -7.97
C ALA A 214 -41.27 -34.79 -7.23
N GLN A 215 -41.49 -34.86 -5.91
CA GLN A 215 -41.53 -33.66 -5.06
C GLN A 215 -40.20 -32.92 -5.01
N ALA A 216 -39.08 -33.65 -4.89
CA ALA A 216 -37.74 -33.05 -4.96
C ALA A 216 -37.45 -32.41 -6.33
N SER A 217 -37.90 -33.05 -7.40
CA SER A 217 -37.78 -32.52 -8.76
C SER A 217 -38.58 -31.23 -8.96
N LEU A 218 -39.82 -31.19 -8.43
CA LEU A 218 -40.64 -29.98 -8.45
C LEU A 218 -39.96 -28.84 -7.66
N GLN A 219 -39.45 -29.14 -6.48
CA GLN A 219 -38.76 -28.15 -5.65
C GLN A 219 -37.53 -27.56 -6.37
N ALA A 220 -36.74 -28.39 -7.08
CA ALA A 220 -35.61 -27.92 -7.89
C ALA A 220 -36.07 -27.00 -9.04
N ALA A 221 -37.16 -27.34 -9.72
CA ALA A 221 -37.73 -26.50 -10.77
C ALA A 221 -38.24 -25.15 -10.23
N GLU A 222 -38.91 -25.15 -9.07
CA GLU A 222 -39.38 -23.92 -8.40
C GLU A 222 -38.22 -23.02 -7.96
N LEU A 223 -37.10 -23.60 -7.47
CA LEU A 223 -35.86 -22.84 -7.17
C LEU A 223 -35.30 -22.16 -8.42
N ASN A 224 -35.28 -22.85 -9.56
CA ASN A 224 -34.80 -22.28 -10.81
C ASN A 224 -35.64 -21.09 -11.26
N VAL A 225 -36.96 -21.15 -11.09
CA VAL A 225 -37.86 -20.00 -11.31
C VAL A 225 -37.51 -18.89 -10.31
N GLY A 226 -37.25 -19.23 -9.06
CA GLY A 226 -36.81 -18.25 -8.05
C GLY A 226 -35.56 -17.49 -8.45
N PHE A 227 -34.61 -18.16 -9.11
CA PHE A 227 -33.34 -17.58 -9.58
C PHE A 227 -33.49 -16.65 -10.80
N THR A 228 -34.67 -16.63 -11.46
CA THR A 228 -34.94 -15.60 -12.48
C THR A 228 -34.98 -14.20 -11.90
N LYS A 229 -35.28 -14.05 -10.62
CA LYS A 229 -35.20 -12.78 -9.88
C LYS A 229 -33.82 -12.62 -9.28
N VAL A 230 -32.90 -11.96 -10.01
CA VAL A 230 -31.53 -11.73 -9.58
C VAL A 230 -31.51 -10.68 -8.48
N ARG A 231 -31.05 -11.06 -7.29
CA ARG A 231 -31.06 -10.22 -6.09
C ARG A 231 -29.66 -9.85 -5.65
N SER A 232 -29.55 -8.69 -5.00
CA SER A 232 -28.31 -8.33 -4.31
C SER A 232 -28.15 -9.14 -3.03
N LEU A 233 -26.97 -9.75 -2.84
CA LEU A 233 -26.62 -10.47 -1.62
C LEU A 233 -26.10 -9.55 -0.51
N ILE A 234 -25.73 -8.30 -0.85
CA ILE A 234 -25.24 -7.29 0.09
C ILE A 234 -26.04 -5.99 -0.06
N GLY A 235 -26.03 -5.16 0.97
CA GLY A 235 -26.47 -3.76 0.86
C GLY A 235 -25.33 -2.87 0.42
N GLY A 236 -25.60 -1.87 -0.39
CA GLY A 236 -24.57 -0.96 -0.86
C GLY A 236 -25.03 -0.09 -2.03
N VAL A 237 -24.09 0.44 -2.78
CA VAL A 237 -24.35 1.21 -4.00
C VAL A 237 -24.15 0.30 -5.19
N ALA A 238 -25.17 0.21 -6.05
CA ALA A 238 -25.11 -0.57 -7.27
C ALA A 238 -24.43 0.22 -8.39
N GLY A 239 -23.58 -0.45 -9.14
CA GLY A 239 -22.92 0.09 -10.32
C GLY A 239 -23.86 0.22 -11.51
N GLN A 240 -23.29 0.55 -12.66
CA GLN A 240 -24.01 0.52 -13.94
C GLN A 240 -24.33 -0.93 -14.34
N ALA A 241 -25.39 -1.11 -15.12
CA ALA A 241 -25.68 -2.37 -15.76
C ALA A 241 -24.70 -2.61 -16.93
N LEU A 242 -24.00 -3.74 -16.88
CA LEU A 242 -23.07 -4.11 -17.95
C LEU A 242 -23.79 -4.74 -19.15
N LEU A 243 -24.98 -5.30 -18.91
CA LEU A 243 -25.84 -5.90 -19.92
C LEU A 243 -27.23 -5.26 -19.83
N GLN A 244 -27.82 -4.95 -21.00
CA GLN A 244 -29.09 -4.24 -21.12
C GLN A 244 -30.28 -5.21 -21.17
N VAL A 245 -31.47 -4.71 -20.87
CA VAL A 245 -32.72 -5.43 -21.09
C VAL A 245 -32.82 -5.87 -22.55
N GLY A 246 -33.19 -7.13 -22.78
CA GLY A 246 -33.20 -7.80 -24.07
C GLY A 246 -31.95 -8.63 -24.37
N SER A 247 -30.89 -8.52 -23.54
CA SER A 247 -29.69 -9.35 -23.69
C SER A 247 -29.91 -10.77 -23.19
N LEU A 248 -29.33 -11.75 -23.86
CA LEU A 248 -29.25 -13.12 -23.37
C LEU A 248 -28.12 -13.20 -22.33
N VAL A 249 -28.42 -13.71 -21.14
CA VAL A 249 -27.49 -13.85 -20.03
C VAL A 249 -27.33 -15.30 -19.60
N GLY A 250 -26.18 -15.64 -19.05
CA GLY A 250 -25.88 -16.94 -18.48
C GLY A 250 -25.10 -16.81 -17.16
N GLN A 251 -24.81 -17.94 -16.53
CA GLN A 251 -24.19 -18.00 -15.18
C GLN A 251 -22.83 -17.26 -15.10
N SER A 252 -22.09 -17.15 -16.18
CA SER A 252 -20.81 -16.42 -16.25
C SER A 252 -20.96 -14.93 -16.53
N SER A 253 -22.16 -14.46 -16.84
CA SER A 253 -22.43 -13.06 -17.21
C SER A 253 -22.44 -12.18 -15.95
N VAL A 254 -21.61 -11.15 -15.89
CA VAL A 254 -21.66 -10.15 -14.82
C VAL A 254 -22.69 -9.09 -15.25
N LEU A 255 -23.75 -8.93 -14.47
CA LEU A 255 -24.82 -7.97 -14.75
C LEU A 255 -24.49 -6.57 -14.22
N THR A 256 -24.01 -6.51 -12.99
CA THR A 256 -23.58 -5.29 -12.30
C THR A 256 -22.68 -5.65 -11.12
N SER A 257 -22.13 -4.65 -10.45
CA SER A 257 -21.47 -4.81 -9.16
C SER A 257 -22.20 -4.01 -8.09
N VAL A 258 -22.22 -4.50 -6.87
CA VAL A 258 -22.71 -3.78 -5.69
C VAL A 258 -21.57 -3.65 -4.71
N SER A 259 -21.29 -2.42 -4.26
CA SER A 259 -20.21 -2.12 -3.32
C SER A 259 -20.78 -1.52 -2.04
N GLN A 260 -20.37 -2.07 -0.91
CA GLN A 260 -20.61 -1.46 0.39
C GLN A 260 -19.59 -0.34 0.58
N LEU A 261 -20.05 0.91 0.68
CA LEU A 261 -19.20 2.09 0.73
C LEU A 261 -19.05 2.68 2.13
N ASP A 262 -19.87 2.29 3.09
CA ASP A 262 -19.76 2.69 4.48
C ASP A 262 -19.78 1.45 5.38
N PRO A 263 -18.65 1.19 6.10
CA PRO A 263 -17.36 1.88 5.99
C PRO A 263 -16.71 1.65 4.62
N ILE A 264 -15.77 2.51 4.24
CA ILE A 264 -14.95 2.33 3.04
C ILE A 264 -13.61 1.72 3.42
N LYS A 265 -13.04 0.89 2.55
CA LYS A 265 -11.72 0.29 2.70
C LYS A 265 -10.69 1.10 1.92
N VAL A 266 -9.50 1.21 2.46
CA VAL A 266 -8.40 1.94 1.84
C VAL A 266 -7.16 1.07 1.87
N TYR A 267 -6.55 0.84 0.71
CA TYR A 267 -5.33 0.07 0.58
C TYR A 267 -4.14 1.00 0.39
N PHE A 268 -3.08 0.75 1.12
CA PHE A 268 -1.80 1.42 0.96
C PHE A 268 -0.66 0.44 1.16
N TYR A 269 0.54 0.82 0.73
CA TYR A 269 1.71 -0.04 0.74
C TYR A 269 2.80 0.60 1.59
N ILE A 270 3.42 -0.21 2.43
CA ILE A 270 4.62 0.15 3.19
C ILE A 270 5.78 -0.72 2.74
N SER A 271 7.00 -0.19 2.82
CA SER A 271 8.19 -0.98 2.54
C SER A 271 8.44 -2.03 3.64
N GLU A 272 9.14 -3.11 3.30
CA GLU A 272 9.57 -4.13 4.28
C GLU A 272 10.39 -3.51 5.39
N GLN A 273 11.27 -2.55 5.07
CA GLN A 273 12.10 -1.85 6.06
C GLN A 273 11.25 -1.07 7.07
N GLU A 274 10.24 -0.33 6.61
CA GLU A 274 9.29 0.37 7.48
C GLU A 274 8.49 -0.60 8.33
N TYR A 275 8.03 -1.70 7.74
CA TYR A 275 7.31 -2.75 8.47
C TYR A 275 8.15 -3.32 9.60
N LEU A 276 9.42 -3.67 9.35
CA LEU A 276 10.33 -4.20 10.35
C LEU A 276 10.59 -3.17 11.47
N ALA A 277 10.78 -1.90 11.10
CA ALA A 277 10.96 -0.82 12.08
C ALA A 277 9.72 -0.63 12.98
N LEU A 278 8.53 -0.61 12.39
CA LEU A 278 7.26 -0.51 13.13
C LEU A 278 7.02 -1.74 14.01
N SER A 279 7.32 -2.95 13.50
CA SER A 279 7.15 -4.20 14.22
C SER A 279 8.09 -4.32 15.42
N ALA A 280 9.35 -3.86 15.27
CA ALA A 280 10.33 -3.85 16.38
C ALA A 280 9.83 -2.99 17.55
N ARG A 281 9.23 -1.83 17.27
CA ARG A 281 8.69 -0.91 18.28
C ARG A 281 7.46 -1.46 18.99
N THR A 282 6.56 -2.12 18.25
CA THR A 282 5.37 -2.74 18.84
C THR A 282 5.73 -3.93 19.74
N ARG A 283 6.84 -4.65 19.48
CA ARG A 283 7.36 -5.73 20.34
C ARG A 283 7.84 -5.21 21.70
N THR A 284 8.51 -4.06 21.73
CA THR A 284 8.98 -3.43 22.97
C THR A 284 7.82 -3.04 23.89
N GLY A 285 6.62 -2.80 23.32
CA GLY A 285 5.37 -2.57 24.05
C GLY A 285 4.57 -3.82 24.42
N GLY A 286 5.12 -5.05 24.23
CA GLY A 286 4.54 -6.32 24.68
C GLY A 286 3.49 -6.95 23.75
N ARG A 287 3.28 -6.43 22.51
CA ARG A 287 2.29 -6.96 21.55
C ARG A 287 2.79 -6.82 20.12
N GLY A 288 3.59 -7.77 19.68
CA GLY A 288 4.39 -7.77 18.45
C GLY A 288 3.66 -7.80 17.10
N ASP A 289 2.37 -7.44 17.03
CA ASP A 289 1.62 -7.43 15.77
C ASP A 289 0.99 -6.07 15.50
N LEU A 290 1.22 -5.54 14.29
CA LEU A 290 0.62 -4.29 13.83
C LEU A 290 -0.92 -4.34 13.84
N LEU A 291 -1.54 -5.49 13.63
CA LEU A 291 -2.99 -5.66 13.73
C LEU A 291 -3.50 -5.44 15.15
N ASN A 292 -2.82 -6.01 16.15
CA ASN A 292 -3.18 -5.82 17.56
C ASN A 292 -2.92 -4.40 18.06
N SER A 293 -2.00 -3.69 17.41
CA SER A 293 -1.69 -2.28 17.64
C SER A 293 -2.50 -1.34 16.75
N GLY A 294 -3.06 -1.85 15.65
CA GLY A 294 -3.73 -1.07 14.60
C GLY A 294 -4.96 -0.30 15.08
N ASN A 295 -5.61 -0.77 16.16
CA ASN A 295 -6.71 -0.03 16.79
C ASN A 295 -6.23 1.21 17.60
N ARG A 296 -4.92 1.32 17.86
CA ARG A 296 -4.29 2.47 18.54
C ARG A 296 -3.64 3.44 17.55
N ILE A 297 -3.27 2.97 16.36
CA ILE A 297 -2.70 3.81 15.31
C ILE A 297 -3.85 4.50 14.60
N THR A 298 -4.03 5.77 14.90
CA THR A 298 -5.03 6.58 14.22
C THR A 298 -4.49 7.03 12.87
N LEU A 299 -5.19 6.63 11.81
CA LEU A 299 -4.86 7.04 10.47
C LEU A 299 -5.65 8.29 10.08
N LYS A 300 -4.98 9.26 9.50
CA LYS A 300 -5.59 10.41 8.84
C LYS A 300 -5.52 10.21 7.33
N MET A 301 -6.50 10.73 6.62
CA MET A 301 -6.56 10.65 5.17
C MET A 301 -6.65 12.04 4.58
N THR A 302 -5.80 12.32 3.61
CA THR A 302 -5.84 13.56 2.81
C THR A 302 -6.27 13.17 1.39
N LEU A 303 -7.32 13.82 0.92
CA LEU A 303 -7.89 13.59 -0.40
C LEU A 303 -7.04 14.23 -1.50
N SER A 304 -7.31 13.91 -2.75
CA SER A 304 -6.59 14.44 -3.93
C SER A 304 -6.67 15.97 -4.09
N ASN A 305 -7.67 16.61 -3.47
CA ASN A 305 -7.81 18.08 -3.41
C ASN A 305 -7.06 18.72 -2.23
N ASN A 306 -6.17 17.99 -1.54
CA ASN A 306 -5.42 18.36 -0.35
C ASN A 306 -6.30 18.65 0.89
N GLN A 307 -7.58 18.32 0.88
CA GLN A 307 -8.42 18.42 2.06
C GLN A 307 -8.22 17.19 2.96
N VAL A 308 -8.07 17.45 4.26
CA VAL A 308 -8.03 16.38 5.25
C VAL A 308 -9.45 15.85 5.46
N TYR A 309 -9.61 14.54 5.30
CA TYR A 309 -10.87 13.86 5.54
C TYR A 309 -11.19 13.88 7.06
N PRO A 310 -12.40 14.28 7.47
CA PRO A 310 -12.72 14.50 8.88
C PRO A 310 -12.77 13.23 9.73
N GLN A 311 -12.96 12.05 9.09
CA GLN A 311 -13.03 10.78 9.79
C GLN A 311 -11.64 10.14 9.88
N THR A 312 -11.35 9.56 11.03
CA THR A 312 -10.13 8.77 11.23
C THR A 312 -10.34 7.31 10.85
N GLY A 313 -9.27 6.67 10.41
CA GLY A 313 -9.27 5.28 10.04
C GLY A 313 -8.46 4.41 10.99
N HIS A 314 -8.70 3.09 10.90
CA HIS A 314 -8.00 2.07 11.66
C HIS A 314 -7.55 0.95 10.73
N ILE A 315 -6.38 0.38 11.00
CA ILE A 315 -5.85 -0.77 10.26
C ILE A 315 -6.71 -1.99 10.59
N VAL A 316 -7.19 -2.67 9.56
CA VAL A 316 -8.00 -3.89 9.69
C VAL A 316 -7.33 -5.12 9.08
N PHE A 317 -6.33 -4.92 8.25
CA PHE A 317 -5.64 -6.00 7.59
C PHE A 317 -4.21 -5.60 7.25
N VAL A 318 -3.29 -6.52 7.47
CA VAL A 318 -1.89 -6.46 7.01
C VAL A 318 -1.65 -7.74 6.23
N ASP A 319 -1.18 -7.62 5.00
CA ASP A 319 -0.91 -8.80 4.17
C ASP A 319 0.19 -9.65 4.84
N ARG A 320 0.05 -10.97 4.74
CA ARG A 320 1.01 -11.92 5.30
C ARG A 320 2.31 -12.01 4.49
N SER A 321 2.25 -11.61 3.23
CA SER A 321 3.35 -11.75 2.28
C SER A 321 3.82 -10.40 1.77
N VAL A 322 5.14 -10.26 1.67
CA VAL A 322 5.78 -9.15 0.97
C VAL A 322 5.70 -9.42 -0.52
N THR A 323 5.30 -8.43 -1.30
CA THR A 323 5.34 -8.51 -2.75
C THR A 323 6.79 -8.46 -3.22
N SER A 324 7.30 -9.58 -3.77
CA SER A 324 8.72 -9.73 -4.12
C SER A 324 9.21 -8.75 -5.19
N GLN A 325 8.33 -8.28 -6.06
CA GLN A 325 8.67 -7.33 -7.13
C GLN A 325 8.92 -5.91 -6.60
N THR A 326 8.28 -5.53 -5.51
CA THR A 326 8.33 -4.15 -4.98
C THR A 326 8.90 -4.06 -3.57
N GLY A 327 9.14 -5.19 -2.89
CA GLY A 327 9.58 -5.21 -1.49
C GLY A 327 8.60 -4.53 -0.54
N SER A 328 7.29 -4.57 -0.86
CA SER A 328 6.28 -3.86 -0.08
C SER A 328 5.18 -4.77 0.46
N LEU A 329 4.63 -4.40 1.60
CA LEU A 329 3.46 -5.00 2.22
C LEU A 329 2.22 -4.17 1.95
N ARG A 330 1.13 -4.84 1.58
CA ARG A 330 -0.17 -4.20 1.46
C ARG A 330 -0.89 -4.17 2.81
N ILE A 331 -1.36 -2.99 3.18
CA ILE A 331 -2.16 -2.75 4.38
C ILE A 331 -3.54 -2.27 3.96
N ALA A 332 -4.57 -2.72 4.67
CA ALA A 332 -5.91 -2.18 4.52
C ALA A 332 -6.36 -1.51 5.81
N ALA A 333 -6.91 -0.33 5.65
CA ALA A 333 -7.57 0.42 6.70
C ALA A 333 -9.04 0.65 6.35
N THR A 334 -9.85 0.89 7.36
CA THR A 334 -11.24 1.28 7.17
C THR A 334 -11.49 2.67 7.72
N PHE A 335 -12.33 3.42 6.99
CA PHE A 335 -12.80 4.74 7.36
C PHE A 335 -14.32 4.78 7.33
N LYS A 336 -14.95 5.46 8.25
CA LYS A 336 -16.38 5.77 8.13
C LYS A 336 -16.59 6.66 6.93
N ASN A 337 -17.64 6.40 6.15
CA ASN A 337 -17.94 7.14 4.92
C ASN A 337 -19.42 7.57 4.88
N PRO A 338 -19.87 8.39 5.86
CA PRO A 338 -21.25 8.85 5.88
C PRO A 338 -21.58 9.62 4.61
N GLY A 339 -22.73 9.31 4.02
CA GLY A 339 -23.15 9.93 2.76
C GLY A 339 -22.44 9.41 1.51
N ASN A 340 -21.60 8.38 1.62
CA ASN A 340 -20.89 7.77 0.50
C ASN A 340 -20.07 8.78 -0.33
N LEU A 341 -19.43 9.75 0.33
CA LEU A 341 -18.60 10.77 -0.31
C LEU A 341 -17.40 10.13 -1.04
N LEU A 342 -16.76 9.19 -0.36
CA LEU A 342 -15.65 8.45 -0.93
C LEU A 342 -16.19 7.33 -1.82
N ARG A 343 -15.55 7.17 -2.98
CA ARG A 343 -15.90 6.15 -3.98
C ARG A 343 -14.71 5.22 -4.22
N PRO A 344 -14.93 3.96 -4.57
CA PRO A 344 -13.86 3.06 -4.98
C PRO A 344 -13.05 3.63 -6.14
N GLY A 345 -11.73 3.39 -6.12
CA GLY A 345 -10.81 3.84 -7.16
C GLY A 345 -10.26 5.25 -6.98
N GLN A 346 -10.62 5.99 -5.93
CA GLN A 346 -10.04 7.30 -5.64
C GLN A 346 -8.65 7.16 -5.01
N TYR A 347 -7.74 8.05 -5.38
CA TYR A 347 -6.46 8.20 -4.72
C TYR A 347 -6.58 9.09 -3.49
N ALA A 348 -5.86 8.72 -2.45
CA ALA A 348 -5.73 9.49 -1.22
C ALA A 348 -4.31 9.33 -0.67
N ARG A 349 -3.95 10.16 0.29
CA ARG A 349 -2.72 10.00 1.08
C ARG A 349 -3.13 9.65 2.51
N ILE A 350 -2.56 8.56 3.02
CA ILE A 350 -2.75 8.15 4.41
C ILE A 350 -1.55 8.61 5.19
N SER A 351 -1.78 9.27 6.30
CA SER A 351 -0.75 9.67 7.25
C SER A 351 -1.02 9.09 8.63
N ALA A 352 0.05 8.67 9.29
CA ALA A 352 0.00 8.19 10.66
C ALA A 352 1.26 8.59 11.42
N GLN A 353 1.11 8.80 12.71
CA GLN A 353 2.27 8.93 13.57
C GLN A 353 2.91 7.55 13.75
N THR A 354 4.14 7.41 13.22
CA THR A 354 4.91 6.16 13.26
C THR A 354 5.86 6.11 14.45
N ASP A 355 6.30 7.26 14.94
CA ASP A 355 7.22 7.37 16.07
C ASP A 355 7.03 8.69 16.83
N LEU A 356 7.63 8.75 18.03
CA LEU A 356 7.78 9.97 18.80
C LEU A 356 9.24 10.03 19.30
N LEU A 357 10.05 10.84 18.63
CA LEU A 357 11.42 11.10 19.08
C LEU A 357 11.37 12.02 20.30
N GLN A 358 11.67 11.47 21.47
CA GLN A 358 11.79 12.26 22.70
C GLN A 358 13.16 12.94 22.74
N ASN A 359 13.18 14.20 23.20
CA ASN A 359 14.40 14.99 23.35
C ASN A 359 15.19 15.15 22.03
N ALA A 360 14.51 15.25 20.88
CA ALA A 360 15.15 15.50 19.60
C ALA A 360 15.76 16.90 19.56
N ILE A 361 17.00 17.01 19.11
CA ILE A 361 17.68 18.28 18.91
C ILE A 361 17.28 18.80 17.52
N LEU A 362 16.63 19.93 17.46
CA LEU A 362 16.17 20.57 16.23
C LEU A 362 17.02 21.78 15.89
N VAL A 363 17.38 21.89 14.64
CA VAL A 363 18.04 23.07 14.07
C VAL A 363 17.32 23.47 12.77
N PRO A 364 17.31 24.75 12.42
CA PRO A 364 16.80 25.17 11.11
C PRO A 364 17.57 24.50 9.97
N GLN A 365 16.87 24.03 8.96
CA GLN A 365 17.50 23.35 7.80
C GLN A 365 18.62 24.19 7.16
N ARG A 366 18.47 25.53 7.13
CA ARG A 366 19.48 26.45 6.60
C ARG A 366 20.79 26.52 7.40
N ALA A 367 20.81 25.99 8.66
CA ALA A 367 22.02 25.90 9.46
C ALA A 367 22.90 24.70 9.10
N VAL A 368 22.39 23.79 8.29
CA VAL A 368 23.10 22.58 7.87
C VAL A 368 23.70 22.82 6.49
N ASN A 369 25.00 22.59 6.38
CA ASN A 369 25.72 22.59 5.12
C ASN A 369 26.19 21.18 4.74
N GLU A 370 26.08 20.85 3.45
CA GLU A 370 26.61 19.60 2.92
C GLU A 370 27.92 19.85 2.19
N LEU A 371 28.97 19.20 2.64
CA LEU A 371 30.30 19.29 2.02
C LEU A 371 30.84 17.88 1.80
N GLN A 372 31.10 17.53 0.55
CA GLN A 372 31.70 16.24 0.15
C GLN A 372 30.93 15.01 0.70
N GLY A 373 29.59 15.09 0.75
CA GLY A 373 28.73 14.01 1.26
C GLY A 373 28.67 13.91 2.79
N MET A 374 29.28 14.88 3.51
CA MET A 374 29.17 15.01 4.98
C MET A 374 28.32 16.22 5.33
N TYR A 375 27.45 16.04 6.32
CA TYR A 375 26.66 17.15 6.85
C TYR A 375 27.38 17.81 8.01
N GLN A 376 27.43 19.14 7.98
CA GLN A 376 28.14 19.94 8.93
C GLN A 376 27.27 21.11 9.42
N VAL A 377 27.46 21.50 10.66
CA VAL A 377 26.89 22.71 11.25
C VAL A 377 28.04 23.53 11.85
N VAL A 378 27.89 24.85 11.85
CA VAL A 378 28.83 25.74 12.53
C VAL A 378 28.24 26.09 13.88
N ALA A 379 28.79 25.52 14.94
CA ALA A 379 28.40 25.83 16.31
C ALA A 379 29.24 27.02 16.84
N VAL A 380 28.59 27.95 17.56
CA VAL A 380 29.26 29.09 18.17
C VAL A 380 29.38 28.86 19.67
N GLY A 381 30.59 28.81 20.16
CA GLY A 381 30.89 28.63 21.58
C GLY A 381 30.48 29.85 22.42
N SER A 382 30.65 29.71 23.75
CA SER A 382 30.43 30.82 24.68
C SER A 382 31.48 31.92 24.57
N ASP A 383 32.59 31.66 23.93
CA ASP A 383 33.71 32.56 23.63
C ASP A 383 33.56 33.25 22.25
N ASP A 384 32.39 33.09 21.59
CA ASP A 384 32.06 33.56 20.25
C ASP A 384 33.03 33.07 19.15
N VAL A 385 33.59 31.89 19.38
CA VAL A 385 34.37 31.18 18.37
C VAL A 385 33.50 30.18 17.64
N ALA A 386 33.64 30.16 16.31
CA ALA A 386 32.93 29.25 15.44
C ALA A 386 33.65 27.90 15.35
N HIS A 387 32.96 26.80 15.55
CA HIS A 387 33.45 25.44 15.44
C HIS A 387 32.63 24.66 14.40
N ILE A 388 33.29 24.12 13.38
CA ILE A 388 32.66 23.26 12.36
C ILE A 388 32.53 21.86 12.95
N LYS A 389 31.28 21.41 13.14
CA LYS A 389 30.96 20.07 13.67
C LYS A 389 30.31 19.22 12.59
N THR A 390 30.81 18.01 12.38
CA THR A 390 30.13 17.01 11.56
C THR A 390 28.96 16.44 12.34
N VAL A 391 27.79 16.40 11.71
CA VAL A 391 26.54 15.97 12.32
C VAL A 391 25.89 14.86 11.51
N LYS A 392 25.17 14.00 12.21
CA LYS A 392 24.30 13.03 11.58
C LYS A 392 22.86 13.54 11.60
N LEU A 393 22.28 13.65 10.40
CA LEU A 393 20.91 14.13 10.26
C LEU A 393 19.89 13.03 10.51
N GLY A 394 18.80 13.39 11.15
CA GLY A 394 17.59 12.63 11.28
C GLY A 394 16.49 13.12 10.35
N PRO A 395 15.22 12.82 10.63
CA PRO A 395 14.10 13.26 9.82
C PRO A 395 13.90 14.77 9.86
N GLN A 396 13.43 15.30 8.74
CA GLN A 396 13.04 16.71 8.62
C GLN A 396 11.62 16.92 9.17
N VAL A 397 11.41 17.99 9.91
CA VAL A 397 10.13 18.37 10.51
C VAL A 397 9.81 19.83 10.16
N GLY A 398 8.99 20.01 9.16
CA GLY A 398 8.68 21.35 8.64
C GLY A 398 9.91 22.07 8.08
N LYS A 399 10.33 23.18 8.70
CA LYS A 399 11.52 23.97 8.33
C LYS A 399 12.77 23.61 9.15
N GLU A 400 12.63 22.67 10.09
CA GLU A 400 13.70 22.23 10.98
C GLU A 400 14.11 20.80 10.65
N ILE A 401 15.32 20.44 11.03
CA ILE A 401 15.85 19.09 10.88
C ILE A 401 16.34 18.58 12.23
N VAL A 402 16.08 17.30 12.48
CA VAL A 402 16.55 16.62 13.69
C VAL A 402 18.03 16.30 13.52
N ILE A 403 18.84 16.56 14.55
CA ILE A 403 20.24 16.13 14.64
C ILE A 403 20.31 14.91 15.54
N GLU A 404 20.70 13.77 14.98
CA GLU A 404 20.84 12.51 15.73
C GLU A 404 22.12 12.48 16.59
N SER A 405 23.21 13.08 16.10
CA SER A 405 24.48 13.16 16.81
C SER A 405 25.35 14.30 16.27
N GLY A 406 26.31 14.74 17.08
CA GLY A 406 27.29 15.78 16.72
C GLY A 406 26.99 17.18 17.26
N LEU A 407 25.81 17.42 17.84
CA LEU A 407 25.41 18.70 18.43
C LEU A 407 24.81 18.46 19.82
N GLN A 408 25.00 19.45 20.72
CA GLN A 408 24.38 19.41 22.04
C GLN A 408 23.17 20.34 22.12
N ALA A 409 22.28 20.04 23.06
CA ALA A 409 21.13 20.87 23.35
C ALA A 409 21.55 22.27 23.81
N GLY A 410 20.92 23.30 23.24
CA GLY A 410 21.18 24.70 23.60
C GLY A 410 22.39 25.32 22.93
N GLU A 411 23.15 24.60 22.09
CA GLU A 411 24.23 25.19 21.29
C GLU A 411 23.68 26.19 20.26
N ARG A 412 24.42 27.30 20.08
CA ARG A 412 24.10 28.27 19.03
C ARG A 412 24.65 27.78 17.70
N VAL A 413 23.84 27.69 16.67
CA VAL A 413 24.25 27.29 15.32
C VAL A 413 24.06 28.46 14.36
N VAL A 414 25.01 28.63 13.45
CA VAL A 414 24.95 29.66 12.42
C VAL A 414 23.94 29.28 11.36
N THR A 415 23.06 30.21 11.01
CA THR A 415 22.03 30.03 9.98
C THR A 415 22.30 30.78 8.68
N GLU A 416 23.04 31.90 8.77
CA GLU A 416 23.43 32.69 7.59
C GLU A 416 24.89 33.15 7.71
N GLY A 417 25.60 33.21 6.60
CA GLY A 417 27.00 33.59 6.54
C GLY A 417 27.99 32.42 6.62
N LEU A 418 27.54 31.19 6.47
CA LEU A 418 28.32 29.95 6.55
C LEU A 418 29.58 29.98 5.63
N ASP A 419 29.48 30.57 4.42
CA ASP A 419 30.56 30.63 3.42
C ASP A 419 31.74 31.49 3.86
N LYS A 420 31.57 32.35 4.86
CA LYS A 420 32.57 33.29 5.32
C LYS A 420 33.34 32.81 6.55
N ILE A 421 32.92 31.68 7.13
CA ILE A 421 33.41 31.18 8.40
C ILE A 421 34.44 30.08 8.19
N LYS A 422 35.54 30.17 8.93
CA LYS A 422 36.53 29.10 9.06
C LYS A 422 36.54 28.62 10.48
N ASP A 423 36.89 27.34 10.65
CA ASP A 423 37.02 26.75 12.00
C ASP A 423 37.98 27.57 12.88
N GLY A 424 37.59 27.83 14.11
CA GLY A 424 38.33 28.62 15.08
C GLY A 424 38.21 30.16 14.87
N MET A 425 37.37 30.66 14.00
CA MET A 425 37.22 32.10 13.73
C MET A 425 36.28 32.76 14.74
N LYS A 426 36.67 33.97 15.22
CA LYS A 426 35.77 34.80 16.03
C LYS A 426 34.65 35.39 15.18
N VAL A 427 33.43 35.24 15.64
CA VAL A 427 32.20 35.73 14.98
C VAL A 427 31.44 36.67 15.93
N ALA A 428 30.61 37.52 15.36
CA ALA A 428 29.67 38.34 16.13
C ALA A 428 28.24 37.76 15.95
N PRO A 429 27.77 36.89 16.85
CA PRO A 429 26.49 36.21 16.70
C PRO A 429 25.33 37.21 16.93
N GLN A 430 24.40 37.25 15.96
CA GLN A 430 23.12 37.93 16.07
C GLN A 430 22.03 36.88 16.19
N ALA A 431 21.26 36.91 17.27
CA ALA A 431 20.17 35.97 17.46
C ALA A 431 18.99 36.33 16.54
N VAL A 432 18.65 35.46 15.62
CA VAL A 432 17.47 35.60 14.76
C VAL A 432 16.30 34.88 15.38
N ASN A 433 15.22 35.60 15.62
CA ASN A 433 13.97 35.03 16.06
C ASN A 433 13.22 34.45 14.85
N LEU A 434 13.33 33.13 14.63
CA LEU A 434 12.81 32.42 13.45
C LEU A 434 11.28 32.40 13.35
N ASN A 435 10.58 32.77 14.41
CA ASN A 435 9.12 32.85 14.48
C ASN A 435 8.52 34.15 13.94
N ALA A 436 9.33 35.15 13.58
CA ALA A 436 8.84 36.47 13.17
C ALA A 436 8.30 36.54 11.72
N ASN A 437 8.60 35.56 10.86
CA ASN A 437 8.20 35.57 9.44
C ASN A 437 6.97 34.71 9.11
N ALA A 438 6.16 34.32 10.08
CA ALA A 438 4.95 33.53 9.83
C ALA A 438 3.67 34.36 9.70
N THR A 439 3.75 35.72 9.80
CA THR A 439 2.56 36.57 9.76
C THR A 439 2.82 37.86 8.98
N GLU A 440 2.86 37.77 7.65
CA GLU A 440 2.45 38.93 6.84
C GLU A 440 1.14 38.57 6.12
N PRO A 441 0.01 39.15 6.50
CA PRO A 441 -1.16 39.16 5.65
C PRO A 441 -0.88 40.12 4.50
N SER A 442 -0.93 39.63 3.27
CA SER A 442 -0.97 40.44 2.05
C SER A 442 -2.07 41.49 2.20
N SER A 443 -1.69 42.70 2.54
CA SER A 443 -2.56 43.88 2.50
C SER A 443 -3.00 44.11 1.05
N SER A 444 -4.27 43.88 0.82
CA SER A 444 -5.01 44.27 -0.37
C SER A 444 -4.72 45.73 -0.71
N ARG A 445 -4.03 45.96 -1.82
CA ARG A 445 -4.07 47.27 -2.49
C ARG A 445 -5.49 47.48 -3.04
N GLN A 446 -6.29 48.19 -2.30
CA GLN A 446 -7.44 48.90 -2.84
C GLN A 446 -6.94 49.95 -3.82
N ASN A 447 -7.14 49.74 -5.08
CA ASN A 447 -7.01 50.74 -6.10
C ASN A 447 -8.38 51.46 -6.23
N SER A 448 -8.56 52.52 -5.54
CA SER A 448 -9.58 53.53 -5.81
C SER A 448 -9.10 54.42 -6.95
N LYS A 449 -9.81 54.38 -8.07
CA LYS A 449 -10.02 55.44 -9.08
C LYS A 449 -11.25 54.97 -9.84
N GLY A 450 -12.39 55.60 -9.80
CA GLY A 450 -12.71 57.01 -10.03
C GLY A 450 -12.75 57.26 -11.53
N ASN A 451 -13.83 56.98 -12.20
CA ASN A 451 -14.65 57.81 -13.10
C ASN A 451 -15.59 56.90 -13.88
#